data_7f6fc57eeb61b930b1590c4466224ef7
#
_entry.id   7f6fc57eeb61b930b1590c4466224ef7
#
_cell.length_a   1.000
_cell.length_b   1.000
_cell.length_c   1.000
_cell.angle_alpha   90.00
_cell.angle_beta   90.00
_cell.angle_gamma   90.00
#
_symmetry.space_group_name_H-M   'P 1'
#
loop_
_entity.id
_entity.type
_entity.pdbx_description
1 polymer ?
#
loop_
_entity_poly.entity_id
_entity_poly.type
_entity_poly.pdbx_seq_one_letter_code
_entity_poly.pdbx_strand_id
1 'polypeptide(L)'
;PDRPIDLLINTPGGCINSGMVYYDVIQASKAPIRTFCIGRAYSMGAILLACGNHGRYILPHGEVMIHEPLLGNHVSGNSSSIKSISESLLETKHKMNQILAKHTGQTEETVEKATGYDHYFSAEESRNFGLVDEIIDFGKLLEESE
;
A
#
# COMPACT_ATOMS: atom_id res chain seq x y z
N PRO A 1 -16.19 -19.60 0.21
CA PRO A 1 -15.60 -18.51 -0.60
C PRO A 1 -16.37 -17.20 -0.46
N ASP A 2 -17.59 -17.22 0.09
CA ASP A 2 -18.42 -16.02 0.22
C ASP A 2 -18.17 -15.24 1.50
N ARG A 3 -17.44 -15.84 2.43
CA ARG A 3 -17.13 -15.20 3.71
C ARG A 3 -15.95 -14.25 3.55
N PRO A 4 -16.07 -12.98 4.01
CA PRO A 4 -14.96 -12.03 3.94
C PRO A 4 -13.75 -12.46 4.75
N ILE A 5 -12.58 -12.12 4.24
CA ILE A 5 -11.30 -12.25 4.95
C ILE A 5 -10.88 -10.84 5.36
N ASP A 6 -10.62 -10.66 6.65
CA ASP A 6 -10.15 -9.39 7.18
C ASP A 6 -8.63 -9.41 7.33
N LEU A 7 -7.97 -8.52 6.60
CA LEU A 7 -6.52 -8.32 6.68
C LEU A 7 -6.24 -7.10 7.57
N LEU A 8 -5.76 -7.35 8.77
CA LEU A 8 -5.36 -6.32 9.72
C LEU A 8 -3.90 -5.95 9.49
N ILE A 9 -3.63 -4.68 9.21
CA ILE A 9 -2.30 -4.19 8.81
C ILE A 9 -1.76 -3.25 9.88
N ASN A 10 -0.59 -3.61 10.42
CA ASN A 10 0.23 -2.75 11.26
C ASN A 10 1.69 -3.06 10.92
N THR A 11 2.30 -2.27 10.05
CA THR A 11 3.62 -2.59 9.50
C THR A 11 4.38 -1.34 9.07
N PRO A 12 5.72 -1.32 9.25
CA PRO A 12 6.58 -0.29 8.67
C PRO A 12 6.88 -0.53 7.18
N GLY A 13 6.38 -1.61 6.58
CA GLY A 13 6.67 -2.01 5.22
C GLY A 13 7.70 -3.14 5.14
N GLY A 14 8.34 -3.29 4.01
CA GLY A 14 9.31 -4.35 3.78
C GLY A 14 9.62 -4.57 2.32
N CYS A 15 10.02 -5.79 2.00
CA CYS A 15 10.42 -6.19 0.66
C CYS A 15 9.27 -6.10 -0.35
N ILE A 16 9.50 -5.39 -1.45
CA ILE A 16 8.52 -5.23 -2.51
C ILE A 16 8.13 -6.57 -3.14
N ASN A 17 9.11 -7.42 -3.44
CA ASN A 17 8.84 -8.71 -4.07
C ASN A 17 7.93 -9.59 -3.19
N SER A 18 8.17 -9.61 -1.89
CA SER A 18 7.33 -10.35 -0.94
C SER A 18 5.93 -9.74 -0.83
N GLY A 19 5.85 -8.42 -0.79
CA GLY A 19 4.57 -7.71 -0.75
C GLY A 19 3.73 -7.91 -2.01
N MET A 20 4.37 -7.99 -3.17
CA MET A 20 3.67 -8.22 -4.44
C MET A 20 3.03 -9.61 -4.53
N VAL A 21 3.56 -10.59 -3.82
CA VAL A 21 2.90 -11.92 -3.69
C VAL A 21 1.54 -11.76 -3.00
N TYR A 22 1.49 -11.02 -1.89
CA TYR A 22 0.22 -10.72 -1.21
C TYR A 22 -0.73 -9.93 -2.11
N TYR A 23 -0.21 -8.93 -2.82
CA TYR A 23 -1.00 -8.15 -3.75
C TYR A 23 -1.67 -9.02 -4.81
N ASP A 24 -0.92 -9.87 -5.47
CA ASP A 24 -1.43 -10.76 -6.52
C ASP A 24 -2.47 -11.75 -5.96
N VAL A 25 -2.23 -12.29 -4.77
CA VAL A 25 -3.18 -13.19 -4.10
C VAL A 25 -4.49 -12.46 -3.75
N ILE A 26 -4.40 -11.23 -3.24
CA ILE A 26 -5.59 -10.42 -2.94
C ILE A 26 -6.38 -10.14 -4.20
N GLN A 27 -5.72 -9.75 -5.30
CA GLN A 27 -6.40 -9.46 -6.55
C GLN A 27 -7.04 -10.71 -7.18
N ALA A 28 -6.46 -11.89 -6.98
CA ALA A 28 -6.97 -13.17 -7.52
C ALA A 28 -7.99 -13.84 -6.59
N SER A 29 -8.16 -13.37 -5.37
CA SER A 29 -9.03 -14.01 -4.38
C SER A 29 -10.49 -14.02 -4.81
N LYS A 30 -11.13 -15.18 -4.69
CA LYS A 30 -12.58 -15.32 -4.86
C LYS A 30 -13.35 -14.90 -3.60
N ALA A 31 -12.70 -15.01 -2.43
CA ALA A 31 -13.27 -14.48 -1.20
C ALA A 31 -13.11 -12.96 -1.16
N PRO A 32 -14.11 -12.22 -0.64
CA PRO A 32 -13.96 -10.78 -0.44
C PRO A 32 -12.85 -10.48 0.57
N ILE A 33 -11.96 -9.55 0.25
CA ILE A 33 -10.86 -9.14 1.13
C ILE A 33 -11.12 -7.72 1.61
N ARG A 34 -11.27 -7.55 2.92
CA ARG A 34 -11.31 -6.23 3.57
C ARG A 34 -9.96 -5.93 4.20
N THR A 35 -9.48 -4.72 4.05
CA THR A 35 -8.20 -4.29 4.64
C THR A 35 -8.42 -3.23 5.72
N PHE A 36 -7.65 -3.32 6.79
CA PHE A 36 -7.77 -2.43 7.95
C PHE A 36 -6.39 -1.96 8.39
N CYS A 37 -6.18 -0.64 8.42
CA CYS A 37 -4.99 -0.07 9.05
C CYS A 37 -5.25 0.12 10.54
N ILE A 38 -4.54 -0.64 11.35
CA ILE A 38 -4.54 -0.54 12.81
C ILE A 38 -3.13 -0.14 13.26
N GLY A 39 -2.93 1.13 13.59
CA GLY A 39 -1.62 1.67 13.86
C GLY A 39 -1.02 2.32 12.61
N ARG A 40 -0.19 1.62 11.88
CA ARG A 40 0.46 2.16 10.68
C ARG A 40 0.47 1.20 9.48
N ALA A 41 0.40 1.77 8.31
CA ALA A 41 0.57 1.05 7.06
C ALA A 41 1.55 1.85 6.18
N TYR A 42 2.83 1.51 6.25
CA TYR A 42 3.91 2.26 5.60
C TYR A 42 4.46 1.51 4.39
N SER A 43 4.80 2.26 3.34
CA SER A 43 5.49 1.73 2.18
C SER A 43 4.70 0.60 1.51
N MET A 44 5.22 -0.62 1.46
CA MET A 44 4.50 -1.78 0.93
C MET A 44 3.19 -2.06 1.69
N GLY A 45 3.13 -1.74 2.98
CA GLY A 45 1.90 -1.83 3.78
C GLY A 45 0.79 -0.92 3.28
N ALA A 46 1.13 0.27 2.79
CA ALA A 46 0.16 1.19 2.18
C ALA A 46 -0.45 0.62 0.91
N ILE A 47 0.33 -0.05 0.10
CA ILE A 47 -0.12 -0.73 -1.13
C ILE A 47 -1.09 -1.86 -0.80
N LEU A 48 -0.77 -2.68 0.18
CA LEU A 48 -1.65 -3.77 0.63
C LEU A 48 -2.95 -3.23 1.23
N LEU A 49 -2.90 -2.14 1.97
CA LEU A 49 -4.09 -1.46 2.49
C LEU A 49 -4.99 -0.97 1.35
N ALA A 50 -4.41 -0.29 0.38
CA ALA A 50 -5.13 0.31 -0.74
C ALA A 50 -5.74 -0.69 -1.71
N CYS A 51 -5.28 -1.95 -1.71
CA CYS A 51 -5.71 -2.96 -2.68
C CYS A 51 -6.85 -3.86 -2.20
N GLY A 52 -7.42 -3.64 -1.02
CA GLY A 52 -8.60 -4.38 -0.56
C GLY A 52 -9.74 -4.30 -1.58
N ASN A 53 -10.35 -5.44 -1.89
CA ASN A 53 -11.36 -5.51 -2.94
C ASN A 53 -12.81 -5.48 -2.40
N HIS A 54 -12.98 -5.44 -1.09
CA HIS A 54 -14.30 -5.46 -0.43
C HIS A 54 -14.39 -4.47 0.75
N GLY A 55 -13.70 -3.38 0.65
CA GLY A 55 -13.62 -2.34 1.67
C GLY A 55 -12.21 -2.16 2.22
N ARG A 56 -11.86 -0.91 2.47
CA ARG A 56 -10.54 -0.49 2.97
C ARG A 56 -10.78 0.50 4.09
N TYR A 57 -10.27 0.20 5.25
CA TYR A 57 -10.60 0.92 6.48
C TYR A 57 -9.35 1.35 7.24
N ILE A 58 -9.50 2.41 8.03
CA ILE A 58 -8.45 2.90 8.92
C ILE A 58 -9.06 3.30 10.25
N LEU A 59 -8.39 2.98 11.35
CA LEU A 59 -8.77 3.47 12.67
C LEU A 59 -8.44 4.96 12.80
N PRO A 60 -9.12 5.72 13.71
CA PRO A 60 -8.98 7.18 13.79
C PRO A 60 -7.55 7.70 14.00
N HIS A 61 -6.68 6.93 14.65
CA HIS A 61 -5.28 7.28 14.89
C HIS A 61 -4.31 6.50 13.97
N GLY A 62 -4.85 5.82 12.98
CA GLY A 62 -4.04 5.14 11.98
C GLY A 62 -3.28 6.14 11.10
N GLU A 63 -2.12 5.71 10.62
CA GLU A 63 -1.25 6.51 9.77
C GLU A 63 -0.78 5.69 8.58
N VAL A 64 -0.76 6.31 7.43
CA VAL A 64 -0.27 5.71 6.19
C VAL A 64 0.94 6.51 5.69
N MET A 65 1.94 5.84 5.16
CA MET A 65 3.07 6.49 4.51
C MET A 65 3.32 5.85 3.16
N ILE A 66 3.49 6.69 2.17
CA ILE A 66 3.89 6.29 0.82
C ILE A 66 5.20 6.96 0.43
N HIS A 67 6.01 6.25 -0.31
CA HIS A 67 7.25 6.74 -0.88
C HIS A 67 7.62 5.91 -2.10
N GLU A 68 8.55 6.41 -2.92
CA GLU A 68 9.10 5.62 -4.03
C GLU A 68 10.00 4.49 -3.51
N PRO A 69 10.21 3.42 -4.31
CA PRO A 69 11.10 2.32 -3.92
C PRO A 69 12.52 2.78 -3.60
N LEU A 70 13.11 2.15 -2.59
CA LEU A 70 14.46 2.42 -2.13
C LEU A 70 15.37 1.23 -2.43
N LEU A 71 16.66 1.51 -2.68
CA LEU A 71 17.71 0.51 -2.61
C LEU A 71 18.10 0.34 -1.14
N GLY A 72 17.83 -0.85 -0.58
CA GLY A 72 18.09 -1.15 0.83
C GLY A 72 19.56 -1.42 1.14
N ASN A 73 20.42 -1.62 0.15
CA ASN A 73 21.82 -2.00 0.29
C ASN A 73 22.73 -1.11 -0.53
N HIS A 74 24.02 -1.10 -0.14
CA HIS A 74 25.07 -0.48 -0.91
C HIS A 74 25.20 -1.18 -2.26
N VAL A 75 25.21 -0.41 -3.34
CA VAL A 75 25.35 -0.92 -4.71
C VAL A 75 26.73 -0.57 -5.23
N SER A 76 27.46 -1.59 -5.67
CA SER A 76 28.76 -1.41 -6.30
C SER A 76 28.84 -2.26 -7.56
N GLY A 77 29.70 -1.87 -8.47
CA GLY A 77 29.89 -2.58 -9.73
C GLY A 77 30.43 -1.65 -10.81
N ASN A 78 30.49 -2.16 -12.04
CA ASN A 78 30.85 -1.35 -13.20
C ASN A 78 29.65 -0.48 -13.63
N SER A 79 29.90 0.44 -14.57
CA SER A 79 28.87 1.39 -15.07
C SER A 79 27.66 0.68 -15.67
N SER A 80 27.83 -0.44 -16.35
CA SER A 80 26.74 -1.21 -16.93
C SER A 80 25.86 -1.86 -15.85
N SER A 81 26.45 -2.39 -14.80
CA SER A 81 25.72 -2.98 -13.68
C SER A 81 24.94 -1.92 -12.91
N ILE A 82 25.54 -0.78 -12.64
CA ILE A 82 24.87 0.35 -11.95
C ILE A 82 23.70 0.87 -12.79
N LYS A 83 23.90 1.02 -14.09
CA LYS A 83 22.85 1.43 -15.02
C LYS A 83 21.67 0.44 -15.00
N SER A 84 21.95 -0.85 -15.08
CA SER A 84 20.93 -1.91 -15.06
C SER A 84 20.12 -1.89 -13.75
N ILE A 85 20.78 -1.72 -12.63
CA ILE A 85 20.12 -1.61 -11.32
C ILE A 85 19.24 -0.37 -11.26
N SER A 86 19.72 0.77 -11.73
CA SER A 86 18.97 2.02 -11.79
C SER A 86 17.72 1.90 -12.66
N GLU A 87 17.84 1.29 -13.84
CA GLU A 87 16.71 1.04 -14.74
C GLU A 87 15.67 0.13 -14.09
N SER A 88 16.11 -0.94 -13.42
CA SER A 88 15.21 -1.84 -12.68
C SER A 88 14.46 -1.12 -11.55
N LEU A 89 15.14 -0.25 -10.82
CA LEU A 89 14.53 0.56 -9.77
C LEU A 89 13.46 1.52 -10.34
N LEU A 90 13.73 2.15 -11.48
CA LEU A 90 12.78 3.03 -12.16
C LEU A 90 11.55 2.26 -12.66
N GLU A 91 11.72 1.06 -13.19
CA GLU A 91 10.61 0.21 -13.60
C GLU A 91 9.74 -0.18 -12.38
N THR A 92 10.36 -0.53 -11.28
CA THR A 92 9.65 -0.85 -10.03
C THR A 92 8.87 0.36 -9.52
N LYS A 93 9.49 1.54 -9.52
CA LYS A 93 8.83 2.82 -9.17
C LYS A 93 7.58 3.03 -10.03
N HIS A 94 7.70 2.86 -11.34
CA HIS A 94 6.59 3.04 -12.26
C HIS A 94 5.44 2.07 -11.97
N LYS A 95 5.74 0.79 -11.75
CA LYS A 95 4.74 -0.22 -11.38
C LYS A 95 4.02 0.13 -10.07
N MET A 96 4.76 0.54 -9.05
CA MET A 96 4.17 0.91 -7.75
C MET A 96 3.27 2.14 -7.88
N ASN A 97 3.69 3.14 -8.65
CA ASN A 97 2.89 4.33 -8.91
C ASN A 97 1.61 4.00 -9.68
N GLN A 98 1.68 3.11 -10.66
CA GLN A 98 0.50 2.63 -11.39
C GLN A 98 -0.49 1.91 -10.48
N ILE A 99 0.00 1.06 -9.59
CA ILE A 99 -0.84 0.33 -8.62
C ILE A 99 -1.53 1.32 -7.68
N LEU A 100 -0.79 2.27 -7.11
CA LEU A 100 -1.37 3.30 -6.24
C LEU A 100 -2.37 4.16 -6.99
N ALA A 101 -2.08 4.59 -8.21
CA ALA A 101 -3.02 5.37 -9.02
C ALA A 101 -4.32 4.60 -9.27
N LYS A 102 -4.21 3.32 -9.63
CA LYS A 102 -5.37 2.44 -9.85
C LYS A 102 -6.27 2.35 -8.62
N HIS A 103 -5.70 2.11 -7.45
CA HIS A 103 -6.48 1.86 -6.25
C HIS A 103 -6.94 3.12 -5.51
N THR A 104 -6.25 4.24 -5.69
CA THR A 104 -6.62 5.53 -5.06
C THR A 104 -7.52 6.38 -5.92
N GLY A 105 -7.62 6.10 -7.21
CA GLY A 105 -8.33 6.96 -8.16
C GLY A 105 -7.56 8.23 -8.54
N GLN A 106 -6.30 8.36 -8.10
CA GLN A 106 -5.43 9.47 -8.46
C GLN A 106 -4.76 9.24 -9.83
N THR A 107 -4.26 10.32 -10.43
CA THR A 107 -3.42 10.20 -11.62
C THR A 107 -2.03 9.69 -11.26
N GLU A 108 -1.34 9.05 -12.20
CA GLU A 108 0.05 8.64 -12.00
C GLU A 108 0.95 9.83 -11.66
N GLU A 109 0.72 10.99 -12.27
CA GLU A 109 1.45 12.23 -11.98
C GLU A 109 1.26 12.68 -10.52
N THR A 110 0.04 12.65 -10.02
CA THR A 110 -0.26 12.99 -8.62
C THR A 110 0.43 12.03 -7.67
N VAL A 111 0.39 10.72 -7.96
CA VAL A 111 1.06 9.69 -7.16
C VAL A 111 2.58 9.88 -7.20
N GLU A 112 3.16 10.16 -8.36
CA GLU A 112 4.60 10.39 -8.48
C GLU A 112 5.07 11.56 -7.62
N LYS A 113 4.34 12.67 -7.62
CA LYS A 113 4.62 13.82 -6.75
C LYS A 113 4.48 13.47 -5.28
N ALA A 114 3.44 12.72 -4.93
CA ALA A 114 3.18 12.33 -3.53
C ALA A 114 4.22 11.35 -2.99
N THR A 115 4.81 10.51 -3.84
CA THR A 115 5.79 9.47 -3.44
C THR A 115 7.25 9.91 -3.55
N GLY A 116 7.54 11.11 -4.04
CA GLY A 116 8.90 11.62 -4.17
C GLY A 116 9.64 11.83 -2.85
N TYR A 117 8.93 11.74 -1.74
CA TYR A 117 9.43 11.86 -0.36
C TYR A 117 8.60 10.95 0.55
N ASP A 118 9.03 10.76 1.79
CA ASP A 118 8.24 10.03 2.79
C ASP A 118 7.00 10.85 3.13
N HIS A 119 5.88 10.51 2.51
CA HIS A 119 4.64 11.26 2.62
C HIS A 119 3.69 10.55 3.60
N TYR A 120 3.46 11.17 4.75
CA TYR A 120 2.60 10.66 5.81
C TYR A 120 1.19 11.20 5.69
N PHE A 121 0.21 10.32 5.87
CA PHE A 121 -1.21 10.63 5.83
C PHE A 121 -1.87 10.28 7.16
N SER A 122 -2.63 11.20 7.72
CA SER A 122 -3.57 10.91 8.80
C SER A 122 -4.71 10.01 8.30
N ALA A 123 -5.57 9.54 9.18
CA ALA A 123 -6.76 8.77 8.79
C ALA A 123 -7.63 9.56 7.78
N GLU A 124 -7.89 10.83 8.05
CA GLU A 124 -8.70 11.67 7.18
C GLU A 124 -8.01 11.96 5.85
N GLU A 125 -6.72 12.29 5.86
CA GLU A 125 -5.93 12.49 4.66
C GLU A 125 -5.86 11.23 3.81
N SER A 126 -5.75 10.05 4.43
CA SER A 126 -5.75 8.74 3.75
C SER A 126 -7.06 8.49 3.03
N ARG A 127 -8.18 8.81 3.66
CA ARG A 127 -9.50 8.70 3.04
C ARG A 127 -9.64 9.69 1.87
N ASN A 128 -9.24 10.92 2.04
CA ASN A 128 -9.35 11.96 1.02
C ASN A 128 -8.49 11.66 -0.22
N PHE A 129 -7.32 11.08 -0.02
CA PHE A 129 -6.43 10.67 -1.12
C PHE A 129 -6.94 9.41 -1.85
N GLY A 130 -7.74 8.60 -1.19
CA GLY A 130 -8.26 7.35 -1.76
C GLY A 130 -7.50 6.10 -1.33
N LEU A 131 -6.63 6.20 -0.32
CA LEU A 131 -5.91 5.04 0.24
C LEU A 131 -6.82 4.11 1.01
N VAL A 132 -7.88 4.66 1.59
CA VAL A 132 -8.93 3.92 2.28
C VAL A 132 -10.30 4.48 1.90
N ASP A 133 -11.36 3.72 2.19
CA ASP A 133 -12.73 4.12 1.92
C ASP A 133 -13.38 4.79 3.13
N GLU A 134 -13.09 4.32 4.34
CA GLU A 134 -13.79 4.74 5.54
C GLU A 134 -12.89 4.71 6.78
N ILE A 135 -13.12 5.66 7.68
CA ILE A 135 -12.53 5.68 9.02
C ILE A 135 -13.53 5.00 9.96
N ILE A 136 -13.09 3.98 10.69
CA ILE A 136 -13.92 3.23 11.62
C ILE A 136 -13.29 3.17 13.01
N ASP A 137 -14.10 3.01 14.04
CA ASP A 137 -13.60 2.69 15.38
C ASP A 137 -13.42 1.17 15.55
N PHE A 138 -12.66 0.79 16.59
CA PHE A 138 -12.36 -0.62 16.84
C PHE A 138 -13.59 -1.42 17.30
N GLY A 139 -14.55 -0.77 17.96
CA GLY A 139 -15.80 -1.40 18.36
C GLY A 139 -16.62 -1.87 17.17
N LYS A 140 -16.72 -1.04 16.14
CA LYS A 140 -17.42 -1.38 14.89
C LYS A 140 -16.76 -2.56 14.17
N LEU A 141 -15.42 -2.64 14.21
CA LEU A 141 -14.68 -3.79 13.65
C LEU A 141 -15.07 -5.10 14.34
N LEU A 142 -15.26 -5.08 15.67
CA LEU A 142 -15.63 -6.27 16.44
C LEU A 142 -17.10 -6.69 16.19
N GLU A 143 -18.01 -5.74 16.03
CA GLU A 143 -19.43 -6.00 15.78
C GLU A 143 -19.68 -6.69 14.44
N GLU A 144 -18.90 -6.36 13.42
CA GLU A 144 -19.01 -6.96 12.09
C GLU A 144 -18.43 -8.38 12.00
N SER A 145 -17.79 -8.86 13.08
CA SER A 145 -17.16 -10.18 13.16
C SER A 145 -18.11 -11.28 13.67
N GLU A 146 -19.32 -10.92 14.13
CA GLU A 146 -20.37 -11.84 14.57
C GLU A 146 -21.36 -12.15 13.43
#